data_d8748eddfe15ff52a17215fc362a8243
#
_entry.id   d8748eddfe15ff52a17215fc362a8243
#
_cell.length_a   1.000
_cell.length_b   1.000
_cell.length_c   1.000
_cell.angle_alpha   90.00
_cell.angle_beta   90.00
_cell.angle_gamma   90.00
#
_symmetry.space_group_name_H-M   'P 1'
#
loop_
_entity.id
_entity.type
_entity.pdbx_description
1 polymer ?
#
loop_
_entity_poly.entity_id
_entity_poly.type
_entity_poly.pdbx_seq_one_letter_code
_entity_poly.pdbx_strand_id
1 'polypeptide(L)'
;KPQTKELMHLCMRQEAYLEALSHLQSPLDPSTLLAEVCVEQCTFMDSKMKPLWIMYSNEEAGSGGSVGIIFKNGDDLRQDMLTLQMIQLMDVLWKQEGLDLRMTPYGCLPTGDRTGLIEVVLRSDTIANIQLNKSNMAATAAFNKDALLNWLKSKNPGWVSGPGIGSLSFPRGVEWEGLACQN
;
A
#
# COMPACT_ATOMS: atom_id res chain seq x y z
N LYS A 1 12.67 13.17 14.62
CA LYS A 1 11.90 12.04 13.99
C LYS A 1 11.97 10.73 14.79
N PRO A 2 13.14 10.17 15.21
CA PRO A 2 13.14 8.95 16.01
C PRO A 2 12.34 9.11 17.30
N GLN A 3 12.52 10.21 18.00
CA GLN A 3 11.84 10.52 19.26
C GLN A 3 10.30 10.55 19.14
N THR A 4 9.75 11.01 18.01
CA THR A 4 8.29 11.02 17.77
C THR A 4 7.75 9.61 17.58
N LYS A 5 8.49 8.74 16.87
CA LYS A 5 8.11 7.33 16.69
C LYS A 5 8.14 6.58 18.01
N GLU A 6 9.15 6.81 18.84
CA GLU A 6 9.26 6.21 20.16
C GLU A 6 8.10 6.63 21.10
N LEU A 7 7.70 7.91 21.04
CA LEU A 7 6.53 8.40 21.79
C LEU A 7 5.24 7.74 21.32
N MET A 8 5.05 7.60 20.00
CA MET A 8 3.92 6.88 19.42
C MET A 8 3.86 5.44 19.93
N HIS A 9 4.99 4.71 19.86
CA HIS A 9 5.07 3.34 20.36
C HIS A 9 4.81 3.25 21.87
N LEU A 10 5.30 4.21 22.65
CA LEU A 10 5.05 4.26 24.10
C LEU A 10 3.54 4.43 24.40
N CYS A 11 2.87 5.31 23.67
CA CYS A 11 1.42 5.47 23.78
C CYS A 11 0.69 4.19 23.38
N MET A 12 1.06 3.58 22.25
CA MET A 12 0.38 2.37 21.74
C MET A 12 0.55 1.15 22.65
N ARG A 13 1.63 1.07 23.45
CA ARG A 13 1.83 -0.01 24.42
C ARG A 13 0.98 0.11 25.69
N GLN A 14 0.24 1.19 25.87
CA GLN A 14 -0.69 1.28 26.99
C GLN A 14 -1.83 0.27 26.80
N GLU A 15 -2.20 -0.43 27.85
CA GLU A 15 -3.20 -1.50 27.82
C GLU A 15 -4.51 -1.09 27.16
N ALA A 16 -5.00 0.12 27.51
CA ALA A 16 -6.24 0.66 26.93
C ALA A 16 -6.18 0.83 25.40
N TYR A 17 -5.02 1.19 24.83
CA TYR A 17 -4.86 1.30 23.38
C TYR A 17 -4.71 -0.05 22.72
N LEU A 18 -3.96 -0.98 23.32
CA LEU A 18 -3.81 -2.34 22.79
C LEU A 18 -5.15 -3.07 22.76
N GLU A 19 -5.94 -2.96 23.84
CA GLU A 19 -7.29 -3.53 23.90
C GLU A 19 -8.21 -2.91 22.85
N ALA A 20 -8.23 -1.58 22.73
CA ALA A 20 -9.11 -0.87 21.80
C ALA A 20 -8.77 -1.13 20.32
N LEU A 21 -7.51 -1.40 19.98
CA LEU A 21 -7.04 -1.55 18.62
C LEU A 21 -6.87 -3.01 18.18
N SER A 22 -6.98 -4.00 19.06
CA SER A 22 -6.77 -5.41 18.75
C SER A 22 -8.09 -6.18 18.65
N HIS A 23 -8.04 -7.32 17.99
CA HIS A 23 -9.18 -8.25 17.83
C HIS A 23 -10.41 -7.60 17.18
N LEU A 24 -10.20 -6.88 16.11
CA LEU A 24 -11.22 -6.15 15.36
C LEU A 24 -11.45 -6.76 13.98
N GLN A 25 -12.68 -6.68 13.50
CA GLN A 25 -12.92 -6.85 12.06
C GLN A 25 -12.44 -5.60 11.31
N SER A 26 -11.72 -5.80 10.20
CA SER A 26 -11.26 -4.67 9.41
C SER A 26 -12.44 -3.88 8.83
N PRO A 27 -12.49 -2.57 9.03
CA PRO A 27 -13.52 -1.73 8.41
C PRO A 27 -13.40 -1.67 6.89
N LEU A 28 -12.22 -2.01 6.33
CA LEU A 28 -11.95 -2.03 4.89
C LEU A 28 -12.41 -3.33 4.24
N ASP A 29 -12.33 -4.42 4.96
CA ASP A 29 -12.79 -5.75 4.56
C ASP A 29 -13.23 -6.53 5.80
N PRO A 30 -14.54 -6.61 6.11
CA PRO A 30 -15.04 -7.29 7.31
C PRO A 30 -14.71 -8.78 7.39
N SER A 31 -14.31 -9.42 6.29
CA SER A 31 -13.83 -10.81 6.29
C SER A 31 -12.42 -10.95 6.86
N THR A 32 -11.66 -9.85 6.93
CA THR A 32 -10.31 -9.83 7.47
C THR A 32 -10.31 -9.50 8.95
N LEU A 33 -9.71 -10.37 9.77
CA LEU A 33 -9.52 -10.15 11.20
C LEU A 33 -8.22 -9.41 11.46
N LEU A 34 -8.31 -8.28 12.15
CA LEU A 34 -7.16 -7.54 12.71
C LEU A 34 -6.89 -8.10 14.11
N ALA A 35 -5.93 -9.01 14.23
CA ALA A 35 -5.70 -9.72 15.49
C ALA A 35 -4.99 -8.81 16.49
N GLU A 36 -3.68 -8.85 16.57
CA GLU A 36 -2.91 -8.01 17.50
C GLU A 36 -2.14 -6.91 16.78
N VAL A 37 -2.09 -5.72 17.40
CA VAL A 37 -1.29 -4.62 16.91
C VAL A 37 0.19 -4.93 17.04
N CYS A 38 0.91 -4.92 15.93
CA CYS A 38 2.38 -5.05 15.89
C CYS A 38 3.01 -3.67 16.11
N VAL A 39 3.11 -3.22 17.35
CA VAL A 39 3.55 -1.85 17.69
C VAL A 39 4.89 -1.50 17.04
N GLU A 40 5.84 -2.43 17.00
CA GLU A 40 7.17 -2.20 16.42
C GLU A 40 7.14 -1.92 14.92
N GLN A 41 6.12 -2.42 14.21
CA GLN A 41 5.92 -2.21 12.79
C GLN A 41 5.09 -0.96 12.49
N CYS A 42 4.44 -0.40 13.50
CA CYS A 42 3.65 0.82 13.36
C CYS A 42 4.57 2.03 13.20
N THR A 43 4.17 2.95 12.33
CA THR A 43 4.92 4.17 12.06
C THR A 43 3.97 5.26 11.56
N PHE A 44 4.50 6.39 11.16
CA PHE A 44 3.78 7.43 10.45
C PHE A 44 4.53 7.81 9.17
N MET A 45 3.79 8.25 8.18
CA MET A 45 4.37 8.71 6.91
C MET A 45 4.88 10.14 7.06
N ASP A 46 6.02 10.41 6.41
CA ASP A 46 6.64 11.74 6.44
C ASP A 46 6.03 12.65 5.36
N SER A 47 4.75 12.93 5.51
CA SER A 47 4.02 13.88 4.68
C SER A 47 3.44 15.00 5.54
N LYS A 48 2.83 16.01 4.90
CA LYS A 48 2.22 17.15 5.59
C LYS A 48 1.18 16.69 6.63
N MET A 49 0.36 15.70 6.32
CA MET A 49 -0.72 15.20 7.17
C MET A 49 -0.28 14.08 8.12
N LYS A 50 0.94 13.54 7.96
CA LYS A 50 1.52 12.48 8.80
C LYS A 50 0.54 11.33 9.07
N PRO A 51 0.06 10.62 8.03
CA PRO A 51 -0.82 9.48 8.21
C PRO A 51 -0.19 8.43 9.11
N LEU A 52 -1.01 7.77 9.93
CA LEU A 52 -0.57 6.68 10.80
C LEU A 52 -0.60 5.36 10.05
N TRP A 53 0.50 4.64 10.08
CA TRP A 53 0.67 3.33 9.50
C TRP A 53 0.57 2.30 10.62
N ILE A 54 -0.52 1.55 10.69
CA ILE A 54 -0.82 0.61 11.78
C ILE A 54 -0.82 -0.81 11.22
N MET A 55 0.05 -1.64 11.77
CA MET A 55 0.22 -3.03 11.35
C MET A 55 -0.36 -4.00 12.36
N TYR A 56 -0.99 -5.04 11.86
CA TYR A 56 -1.64 -6.08 12.62
C TYR A 56 -1.09 -7.46 12.23
N SER A 57 -1.06 -8.39 13.18
CA SER A 57 -0.92 -9.79 12.87
C SER A 57 -2.22 -10.33 12.25
N ASN A 58 -2.07 -11.24 11.29
CA ASN A 58 -3.20 -11.94 10.68
C ASN A 58 -3.13 -13.42 11.05
N GLU A 59 -4.06 -13.88 11.87
CA GLU A 59 -4.11 -15.27 12.33
C GLU A 59 -4.52 -16.25 11.22
N GLU A 60 -5.29 -15.78 10.23
CA GLU A 60 -5.80 -16.61 9.14
C GLU A 60 -4.78 -16.90 8.05
N ALA A 61 -3.76 -16.05 7.90
CA ALA A 61 -2.79 -16.16 6.82
C ALA A 61 -1.71 -17.25 7.01
N GLY A 62 -1.84 -18.12 8.00
CA GLY A 62 -0.81 -19.11 8.32
C GLY A 62 0.53 -18.41 8.65
N SER A 63 1.40 -18.97 9.40
CA SER A 63 2.69 -18.43 9.85
C SER A 63 3.14 -17.09 9.23
N GLY A 64 2.76 -15.96 9.84
CA GLY A 64 3.45 -14.68 9.65
C GLY A 64 2.82 -13.68 8.70
N GLY A 65 1.57 -13.82 8.29
CA GLY A 65 0.86 -12.79 7.54
C GLY A 65 0.67 -11.50 8.36
N SER A 66 0.81 -10.35 7.72
CA SER A 66 0.50 -9.05 8.33
C SER A 66 -0.52 -8.30 7.48
N VAL A 67 -1.38 -7.55 8.16
CA VAL A 67 -2.37 -6.65 7.56
C VAL A 67 -2.10 -5.25 8.09
N GLY A 68 -2.23 -4.25 7.24
CA GLY A 68 -2.00 -2.89 7.66
C GLY A 68 -3.11 -1.95 7.23
N ILE A 69 -3.31 -0.93 8.05
CA ILE A 69 -4.25 0.15 7.81
C ILE A 69 -3.52 1.49 7.96
N ILE A 70 -3.70 2.37 6.99
CA ILE A 70 -3.27 3.75 7.06
C ILE A 70 -4.46 4.58 7.53
N PHE A 71 -4.34 5.23 8.69
CA PHE A 71 -5.29 6.23 9.14
C PHE A 71 -4.83 7.62 8.69
N LYS A 72 -5.66 8.30 7.93
CA LYS A 72 -5.37 9.63 7.38
C LYS A 72 -6.37 10.66 7.91
N ASN A 73 -5.84 11.76 8.43
CA ASN A 73 -6.63 12.90 8.90
C ASN A 73 -6.15 14.16 8.16
N GLY A 74 -7.10 14.95 7.64
CA GLY A 74 -6.83 16.19 6.93
C GLY A 74 -7.08 16.14 5.42
N ASP A 75 -7.35 14.96 4.85
CA ASP A 75 -7.65 14.77 3.43
C ASP A 75 -9.02 14.14 3.20
N ASP A 76 -9.73 14.64 2.18
CA ASP A 76 -10.98 14.06 1.72
C ASP A 76 -10.71 12.86 0.81
N LEU A 77 -10.99 11.65 1.28
CA LEU A 77 -10.73 10.40 0.57
C LEU A 77 -11.89 9.92 -0.34
N ARG A 78 -12.95 10.71 -0.51
CA ARG A 78 -14.11 10.28 -1.31
C ARG A 78 -13.76 10.07 -2.78
N GLN A 79 -12.90 10.92 -3.33
CA GLN A 79 -12.43 10.79 -4.70
C GLN A 79 -11.54 9.55 -4.88
N ASP A 80 -10.66 9.29 -3.92
CA ASP A 80 -9.79 8.08 -3.91
C ASP A 80 -10.65 6.82 -3.87
N MET A 81 -11.64 6.78 -2.99
CA MET A 81 -12.59 5.67 -2.90
C MET A 81 -13.32 5.43 -4.22
N LEU A 82 -13.83 6.48 -4.86
CA LEU A 82 -14.51 6.35 -6.16
C LEU A 82 -13.56 5.82 -7.23
N THR A 83 -12.35 6.35 -7.30
CA THR A 83 -11.34 5.92 -8.27
C THR A 83 -11.00 4.43 -8.10
N LEU A 84 -10.79 3.98 -6.85
CA LEU A 84 -10.50 2.57 -6.56
C LEU A 84 -11.69 1.65 -6.87
N GLN A 85 -12.93 2.08 -6.63
CA GLN A 85 -14.12 1.33 -7.03
C GLN A 85 -14.23 1.20 -8.55
N MET A 86 -13.89 2.25 -9.31
CA MET A 86 -13.86 2.19 -10.78
C MET A 86 -12.77 1.25 -11.26
N ILE A 87 -11.58 1.24 -10.65
CA ILE A 87 -10.51 0.29 -10.97
C ILE A 87 -10.97 -1.15 -10.70
N GLN A 88 -11.66 -1.38 -9.58
CA GLN A 88 -12.21 -2.71 -9.26
C GLN A 88 -13.24 -3.17 -10.30
N LEU A 89 -14.12 -2.27 -10.74
CA LEU A 89 -15.09 -2.58 -11.80
C LEU A 89 -14.39 -2.93 -13.11
N MET A 90 -13.37 -2.16 -13.49
CA MET A 90 -12.57 -2.43 -14.69
C MET A 90 -11.86 -3.78 -14.61
N ASP A 91 -11.29 -4.13 -13.46
CA ASP A 91 -10.66 -5.42 -13.24
C ASP A 91 -11.62 -6.59 -13.42
N VAL A 92 -12.84 -6.47 -12.86
CA VAL A 92 -13.90 -7.46 -13.04
C VAL A 92 -14.28 -7.63 -14.52
N LEU A 93 -14.49 -6.52 -15.25
CA LEU A 93 -14.86 -6.55 -16.65
C LEU A 93 -13.74 -7.15 -17.52
N TRP A 94 -12.49 -6.79 -17.28
CA TRP A 94 -11.35 -7.37 -17.98
C TRP A 94 -11.24 -8.88 -17.76
N LYS A 95 -11.43 -9.34 -16.53
CA LYS A 95 -11.40 -10.77 -16.22
C LYS A 95 -12.54 -11.54 -16.88
N GLN A 96 -13.71 -10.94 -17.02
CA GLN A 96 -14.84 -11.53 -17.78
C GLN A 96 -14.48 -11.74 -19.26
N GLU A 97 -13.66 -10.86 -19.83
CA GLU A 97 -13.16 -10.95 -21.22
C GLU A 97 -11.84 -11.76 -21.31
N GLY A 98 -11.46 -12.46 -20.27
CA GLY A 98 -10.24 -13.29 -20.23
C GLY A 98 -8.93 -12.51 -20.05
N LEU A 99 -8.99 -11.23 -19.66
CA LEU A 99 -7.84 -10.38 -19.43
C LEU A 99 -7.58 -10.25 -17.93
N ASP A 100 -6.54 -10.89 -17.42
CA ASP A 100 -6.05 -10.68 -16.05
C ASP A 100 -4.85 -9.71 -16.08
N LEU A 101 -5.12 -8.44 -15.86
CA LEU A 101 -4.11 -7.38 -15.85
C LEU A 101 -3.47 -7.18 -14.46
N ARG A 102 -3.74 -8.08 -13.51
CA ARG A 102 -3.15 -8.08 -12.17
C ARG A 102 -3.33 -6.75 -11.44
N MET A 103 -4.52 -6.19 -11.47
CA MET A 103 -4.84 -4.99 -10.71
C MET A 103 -4.92 -5.30 -9.22
N THR A 104 -4.54 -4.32 -8.40
CA THR A 104 -4.68 -4.38 -6.93
C THR A 104 -5.59 -3.25 -6.47
N PRO A 105 -6.91 -3.40 -6.54
CA PRO A 105 -7.86 -2.41 -6.07
C PRO A 105 -7.95 -2.49 -4.54
N TYR A 106 -7.04 -1.79 -3.87
CA TYR A 106 -6.98 -1.77 -2.42
C TYR A 106 -8.13 -0.98 -1.78
N GLY A 107 -8.44 -1.28 -0.52
CA GLY A 107 -9.53 -0.67 0.22
C GLY A 107 -9.25 0.80 0.56
N CYS A 108 -10.27 1.64 0.41
CA CYS A 108 -10.26 3.04 0.85
C CYS A 108 -11.64 3.41 1.38
N LEU A 109 -11.70 3.85 2.63
CA LEU A 109 -12.95 4.16 3.31
C LEU A 109 -12.89 5.54 3.98
N PRO A 110 -13.57 6.55 3.46
CA PRO A 110 -13.81 7.78 4.18
C PRO A 110 -14.68 7.49 5.41
N THR A 111 -14.23 7.92 6.59
CA THR A 111 -14.93 7.67 7.87
C THR A 111 -15.54 8.93 8.48
N GLY A 112 -15.19 10.09 7.97
CA GLY A 112 -15.70 11.37 8.48
C GLY A 112 -15.22 12.56 7.66
N ASP A 113 -15.41 13.75 8.21
CA ASP A 113 -14.93 14.96 7.55
C ASP A 113 -13.40 14.95 7.50
N ARG A 114 -12.87 14.84 6.27
CA ARG A 114 -11.43 14.79 5.96
C ARG A 114 -10.66 13.73 6.74
N THR A 115 -11.32 12.62 7.06
CA THR A 115 -10.71 11.47 7.74
C THR A 115 -11.08 10.18 7.04
N GLY A 116 -10.17 9.20 7.07
CA GLY A 116 -10.46 7.89 6.53
C GLY A 116 -9.33 6.89 6.70
N LEU A 117 -9.61 5.71 6.19
CA LEU A 117 -8.74 4.55 6.26
C LEU A 117 -8.36 4.11 4.85
N ILE A 118 -7.12 3.68 4.69
CA ILE A 118 -6.60 3.13 3.44
C ILE A 118 -5.93 1.79 3.77
N GLU A 119 -6.16 0.78 2.96
CA GLU A 119 -5.48 -0.51 3.07
C GLU A 119 -4.00 -0.36 2.73
N VAL A 120 -3.15 -1.00 3.53
CA VAL A 120 -1.71 -1.10 3.23
C VAL A 120 -1.48 -2.16 2.17
N VAL A 121 -0.99 -1.75 1.01
CA VAL A 121 -0.49 -2.66 -0.02
C VAL A 121 0.94 -3.05 0.34
N LEU A 122 1.14 -4.32 0.70
CA LEU A 122 2.47 -4.83 1.03
C LEU A 122 3.34 -4.95 -0.23
N ARG A 123 4.66 -4.91 -0.05
CA ARG A 123 5.64 -5.03 -1.14
C ARG A 123 5.40 -4.05 -2.29
N SER A 124 4.96 -2.84 -1.95
CA SER A 124 4.72 -1.76 -2.89
C SER A 124 5.63 -0.57 -2.63
N ASP A 125 5.75 0.30 -3.61
CA ASP A 125 6.45 1.58 -3.46
C ASP A 125 5.73 2.67 -4.26
N THR A 126 5.95 3.91 -3.87
CA THR A 126 5.41 5.06 -4.60
C THR A 126 6.31 5.41 -5.78
N ILE A 127 5.72 5.95 -6.86
CA ILE A 127 6.50 6.47 -7.99
C ILE A 127 7.52 7.51 -7.52
N ALA A 128 7.15 8.35 -6.55
CA ALA A 128 8.05 9.34 -5.97
C ALA A 128 9.30 8.71 -5.34
N ASN A 129 9.12 7.64 -4.53
CA ASN A 129 10.25 6.92 -3.93
C ASN A 129 11.11 6.23 -4.99
N ILE A 130 10.50 5.60 -6.00
CA ILE A 130 11.22 4.97 -7.11
C ILE A 130 12.08 5.99 -7.85
N GLN A 131 11.56 7.19 -8.07
CA GLN A 131 12.31 8.29 -8.68
C GLN A 131 13.46 8.78 -7.78
N LEU A 132 13.24 8.94 -6.47
CA LEU A 132 14.24 9.38 -5.50
C LEU A 132 15.39 8.37 -5.35
N ASN A 133 15.12 7.09 -5.30
CA ASN A 133 16.13 6.04 -5.13
C ASN A 133 17.16 5.96 -6.26
N LYS A 134 16.87 6.54 -7.41
CA LYS A 134 17.79 6.58 -8.57
C LYS A 134 18.56 7.90 -8.69
N SER A 135 18.13 8.96 -8.01
CA SER A 135 18.78 10.26 -8.02
C SER A 135 19.53 10.50 -6.73
N ASN A 136 20.67 9.83 -6.53
CA ASN A 136 21.58 10.15 -5.42
C ASN A 136 22.29 11.51 -5.59
N MET A 137 21.86 12.36 -6.51
CA MET A 137 22.49 13.64 -6.77
C MET A 137 21.46 14.72 -7.12
N ALA A 138 21.43 15.73 -6.26
CA ALA A 138 20.85 17.05 -6.43
C ALA A 138 19.31 17.18 -6.44
N ALA A 139 18.82 18.10 -5.64
CA ALA A 139 17.43 18.53 -5.50
C ALA A 139 16.76 19.12 -6.78
N THR A 140 17.37 18.94 -7.94
CA THR A 140 16.91 19.40 -9.24
C THR A 140 16.92 18.29 -10.29
N ALA A 141 16.92 17.00 -9.86
CA ALA A 141 16.95 15.90 -10.81
C ALA A 141 15.68 15.88 -11.65
N ALA A 142 15.86 16.01 -12.97
CA ALA A 142 14.80 15.80 -13.94
C ALA A 142 14.18 14.39 -13.76
N PHE A 143 12.89 14.26 -14.07
CA PHE A 143 12.18 12.98 -14.07
C PHE A 143 12.96 11.94 -14.88
N ASN A 144 13.35 10.85 -14.22
CA ASN A 144 14.09 9.77 -14.88
C ASN A 144 13.08 8.78 -15.51
N LYS A 145 12.95 8.83 -16.82
CA LYS A 145 12.03 7.98 -17.59
C LYS A 145 12.31 6.48 -17.45
N ASP A 146 13.53 6.10 -17.14
CA ASP A 146 13.95 4.69 -17.05
C ASP A 146 13.86 4.13 -15.62
N ALA A 147 13.62 4.97 -14.60
CA ALA A 147 13.61 4.56 -13.21
C ALA A 147 12.53 3.52 -12.93
N LEU A 148 11.31 3.74 -13.40
CA LEU A 148 10.18 2.82 -13.23
C LEU A 148 10.44 1.48 -13.93
N LEU A 149 10.90 1.51 -15.18
CA LEU A 149 11.23 0.29 -15.93
C LEU A 149 12.33 -0.53 -15.23
N ASN A 150 13.36 0.14 -14.74
CA ASN A 150 14.46 -0.51 -14.02
C ASN A 150 13.99 -1.09 -12.67
N TRP A 151 13.10 -0.39 -11.99
CA TRP A 151 12.49 -0.88 -10.75
C TRP A 151 11.64 -2.14 -11.02
N LEU A 152 10.76 -2.10 -12.02
CA LEU A 152 9.98 -3.26 -12.45
C LEU A 152 10.86 -4.46 -12.81
N LYS A 153 11.93 -4.25 -13.58
CA LYS A 153 12.90 -5.32 -13.90
C LYS A 153 13.58 -5.89 -12.66
N SER A 154 13.91 -5.05 -11.69
CA SER A 154 14.54 -5.50 -10.43
C SER A 154 13.63 -6.36 -9.57
N LYS A 155 12.31 -6.11 -9.67
CA LYS A 155 11.27 -6.84 -8.92
C LYS A 155 10.78 -8.10 -9.63
N ASN A 156 11.07 -8.23 -10.91
CA ASN A 156 10.66 -9.36 -11.74
C ASN A 156 11.91 -10.04 -12.38
N PRO A 157 12.69 -10.79 -11.60
CA PRO A 157 13.83 -11.52 -12.13
C PRO A 157 13.34 -12.58 -13.13
N GLY A 158 13.86 -12.58 -14.34
CA GLY A 158 13.42 -13.43 -15.45
C GLY A 158 12.56 -12.71 -16.49
N TRP A 159 12.37 -11.40 -16.35
CA TRP A 159 11.78 -10.61 -17.42
C TRP A 159 12.69 -10.62 -18.64
N VAL A 160 12.21 -11.24 -19.72
CA VAL A 160 12.85 -11.19 -21.03
C VAL A 160 12.13 -10.15 -21.87
N SER A 161 12.82 -9.06 -22.24
CA SER A 161 12.34 -8.14 -23.25
C SER A 161 12.46 -8.84 -24.62
N GLY A 162 11.34 -9.40 -25.11
CA GLY A 162 11.29 -9.90 -26.47
C GLY A 162 11.42 -8.77 -27.49
N PRO A 163 11.95 -9.01 -28.68
CA PRO A 163 11.96 -8.05 -29.78
C PRO A 163 10.54 -7.91 -30.33
N GLY A 164 9.78 -6.94 -29.84
CA GLY A 164 8.43 -6.67 -30.31
C GLY A 164 7.76 -5.66 -29.42
N ILE A 165 7.52 -4.51 -29.98
CA ILE A 165 6.79 -3.42 -29.36
C ILE A 165 5.47 -3.95 -28.79
N GLY A 166 5.28 -3.90 -27.48
CA GLY A 166 3.99 -3.92 -26.80
C GLY A 166 3.48 -5.23 -26.25
N SER A 167 4.23 -6.33 -26.29
CA SER A 167 3.82 -7.56 -25.59
C SER A 167 4.55 -7.68 -24.26
N LEU A 168 3.93 -7.21 -23.19
CA LEU A 168 4.28 -7.62 -21.83
C LEU A 168 3.83 -9.08 -21.66
N SER A 169 4.61 -10.02 -22.13
CA SER A 169 4.39 -11.43 -21.80
C SER A 169 4.96 -11.67 -20.41
N PHE A 170 4.06 -11.76 -19.44
CA PHE A 170 4.40 -12.07 -18.05
C PHE A 170 4.53 -13.58 -17.89
N PRO A 171 5.58 -14.07 -17.23
CA PRO A 171 5.64 -15.47 -16.83
C PRO A 171 4.44 -15.78 -15.92
N ARG A 172 3.76 -16.90 -16.15
CA ARG A 172 2.73 -17.38 -15.25
C ARG A 172 3.34 -17.58 -13.87
N GLY A 173 2.80 -16.90 -12.84
CA GLY A 173 3.25 -17.04 -11.46
C GLY A 173 4.06 -15.86 -10.89
N VAL A 174 4.22 -14.78 -11.63
CA VAL A 174 4.83 -13.54 -11.09
C VAL A 174 3.74 -12.75 -10.37
N GLU A 175 3.87 -12.66 -9.05
CA GLU A 175 3.08 -11.73 -8.25
C GLU A 175 3.56 -10.30 -8.51
N TRP A 176 2.66 -9.43 -8.92
CA TRP A 176 2.95 -8.02 -9.06
C TRP A 176 3.13 -7.39 -7.68
N GLU A 177 4.28 -6.83 -7.44
CA GLU A 177 4.39 -5.85 -6.35
C GLU A 177 3.68 -4.57 -6.83
N GLY A 178 2.53 -4.29 -6.22
CA GLY A 178 1.61 -3.25 -6.67
C GLY A 178 2.23 -1.85 -6.67
N LEU A 179 2.02 -1.11 -7.74
CA LEU A 179 2.24 0.33 -7.76
C LEU A 179 1.05 1.00 -7.06
N ALA A 180 1.21 1.31 -5.79
CA ALA A 180 0.27 2.16 -5.09
C ALA A 180 0.60 3.62 -5.41
N CYS A 181 -0.25 4.27 -6.21
CA CYS A 181 -0.24 5.72 -6.31
C CYS A 181 -0.88 6.29 -5.05
N GLN A 182 -0.06 6.72 -4.11
CA GLN A 182 -0.50 7.56 -3.01
C GLN A 182 -0.18 9.01 -3.38
N ASN A 183 -1.23 9.82 -3.52
CA ASN A 183 -1.14 11.29 -3.64
C ASN A 183 -0.76 11.94 -2.32
#